data_4d0c8d00d49efa096488d4c1e2747b7a
#
_entry.id   4d0c8d00d49efa096488d4c1e2747b7a
#
_cell.length_a   1.000
_cell.length_b   1.000
_cell.length_c   1.000
_cell.angle_alpha   90.00
_cell.angle_beta   90.00
_cell.angle_gamma   90.00
#
_symmetry.space_group_name_H-M   'P 1'
#
loop_
_entity.id
_entity.type
_entity.pdbx_description
1 polymer ?
#
loop_
_entity_poly.entity_id
_entity_poly.type
_entity_poly.pdbx_seq_one_letter_code
_entity_poly.pdbx_strand_id
1 'polypeptide(L)'
;MILVTGGCFQGKTDYACETFHIAKEEAADGMDCPMETIYETKLLYHFHEYIKRCMEANQELDLEELERRNPDIVLVTNELGYGVVPIDKFDRAYREKTGRVCCQAARRASEVHRVVCGIGTVIKHG
;
A
#
# COMPACT_ATOMS: atom_id res chain seq x y z
N MET A 1 -8.73 -7.80 -2.72
CA MET A 1 -7.69 -6.81 -2.37
C MET A 1 -8.35 -5.51 -1.96
N ILE A 2 -7.86 -4.93 -0.88
CA ILE A 2 -8.35 -3.65 -0.35
C ILE A 2 -7.16 -2.70 -0.29
N LEU A 3 -7.36 -1.45 -0.69
CA LEU A 3 -6.34 -0.42 -0.62
C LEU A 3 -6.76 0.66 0.39
N VAL A 4 -5.88 0.94 1.34
CA VAL A 4 -6.05 2.02 2.32
C VAL A 4 -4.96 3.04 2.08
N THR A 5 -5.33 4.27 1.79
CA THR A 5 -4.40 5.34 1.45
C THR A 5 -4.62 6.57 2.34
N GLY A 6 -3.65 7.46 2.37
CA GLY A 6 -3.70 8.70 3.13
C GLY A 6 -2.31 9.28 3.29
N GLY A 7 -2.24 10.47 3.86
CA GLY A 7 -0.95 11.13 4.14
C GLY A 7 -0.19 10.47 5.30
N CYS A 8 1.04 10.92 5.52
CA CYS A 8 1.83 10.46 6.66
C CYS A 8 1.10 10.78 7.98
N PHE A 9 1.26 9.90 8.96
CA PHE A 9 0.73 10.10 10.31
C PHE A 9 -0.78 10.33 10.38
N GLN A 10 -1.52 9.73 9.48
CA GLN A 10 -2.99 9.85 9.45
C GLN A 10 -3.72 8.68 10.12
N GLY A 11 -2.99 7.76 10.74
CA GLY A 11 -3.60 6.63 11.45
C GLY A 11 -4.13 5.53 10.55
N LYS A 12 -3.57 5.38 9.36
CA LYS A 12 -4.05 4.41 8.36
C LYS A 12 -3.96 2.96 8.81
N THR A 13 -2.84 2.58 9.43
CA THR A 13 -2.64 1.18 9.84
C THR A 13 -3.60 0.80 10.95
N ASP A 14 -3.76 1.66 11.96
CA ASP A 14 -4.71 1.42 13.05
C ASP A 14 -6.14 1.35 12.51
N TYR A 15 -6.50 2.27 11.62
CA TYR A 15 -7.81 2.26 10.96
C TYR A 15 -8.06 0.94 10.23
N ALA A 16 -7.08 0.49 9.45
CA ALA A 16 -7.22 -0.75 8.68
C ALA A 16 -7.34 -1.98 9.59
N CYS A 17 -6.51 -2.05 10.63
CA CYS A 17 -6.58 -3.16 11.57
C CYS A 17 -7.93 -3.23 12.27
N GLU A 18 -8.45 -2.09 12.73
CA GLU A 18 -9.76 -2.04 13.40
C GLU A 18 -10.90 -2.35 12.43
N THR A 19 -10.88 -1.75 11.24
CA THR A 19 -11.96 -1.88 10.27
C THR A 19 -12.11 -3.31 9.76
N PHE A 20 -10.97 -3.98 9.50
CA PHE A 20 -10.97 -5.31 8.91
C PHE A 20 -10.70 -6.42 9.92
N HIS A 21 -10.70 -6.09 11.22
CA HIS A 21 -10.51 -7.05 12.32
C HIS A 21 -9.22 -7.86 12.18
N ILE A 22 -8.12 -7.17 11.90
CA ILE A 22 -6.80 -7.75 11.76
C ILE A 22 -5.95 -7.33 12.95
N ALA A 23 -5.40 -8.30 13.68
CA ALA A 23 -4.49 -8.00 14.78
C ALA A 23 -3.16 -7.46 14.24
N LYS A 24 -2.50 -6.59 14.98
CA LYS A 24 -1.22 -6.01 14.55
C LYS A 24 -0.15 -7.08 14.32
N GLU A 25 -0.20 -8.18 15.07
CA GLU A 25 0.71 -9.32 14.91
C GLU A 25 0.51 -10.05 13.58
N GLU A 26 -0.66 -9.87 12.96
CA GLU A 26 -0.98 -10.46 11.67
C GLU A 26 -0.63 -9.54 10.49
N ALA A 27 -0.17 -8.33 10.79
CA ALA A 27 0.22 -7.35 9.79
C ALA A 27 1.74 -7.40 9.56
N ALA A 28 2.16 -7.16 8.34
CA ALA A 28 3.57 -7.10 7.97
C ALA A 28 3.96 -5.68 7.57
N ASP A 29 5.20 -5.31 7.91
CA ASP A 29 5.77 -4.02 7.54
C ASP A 29 6.49 -4.14 6.19
N GLY A 30 6.00 -3.43 5.19
CA GLY A 30 6.60 -3.43 3.85
C GLY A 30 8.01 -2.86 3.82
N MET A 31 8.44 -2.17 4.88
CA MET A 31 9.77 -1.59 4.98
C MET A 31 10.86 -2.65 5.19
N ASP A 32 10.57 -3.75 5.88
CA ASP A 32 11.59 -4.72 6.26
C ASP A 32 11.18 -6.19 6.18
N CYS A 33 9.94 -6.50 5.84
CA CYS A 33 9.50 -7.90 5.76
C CYS A 33 10.18 -8.64 4.60
N PRO A 34 10.29 -9.97 4.66
CA PRO A 34 10.71 -10.73 3.48
C PRO A 34 9.77 -10.44 2.30
N MET A 35 10.34 -10.37 1.09
CA MET A 35 9.55 -10.00 -0.09
C MET A 35 8.37 -10.93 -0.36
N GLU A 36 8.51 -12.20 0.01
CA GLU A 36 7.46 -13.21 -0.18
C GLU A 36 6.26 -13.03 0.78
N THR A 37 6.45 -12.28 1.86
CA THR A 37 5.43 -12.09 2.90
C THR A 37 4.15 -11.45 2.33
N ILE A 38 4.26 -10.64 1.28
CA ILE A 38 3.09 -10.02 0.65
C ILE A 38 2.06 -11.05 0.16
N TYR A 39 2.51 -12.25 -0.18
CA TYR A 39 1.62 -13.30 -0.68
C TYR A 39 0.93 -14.09 0.43
N GLU A 40 1.26 -13.84 1.70
CA GLU A 40 0.77 -14.61 2.84
C GLU A 40 0.09 -13.76 3.90
N THR A 41 0.52 -12.49 4.05
CA THR A 41 0.01 -11.63 5.13
C THR A 41 -1.42 -11.16 4.87
N LYS A 42 -2.16 -10.94 5.93
CA LYS A 42 -3.50 -10.35 5.84
C LYS A 42 -3.47 -8.87 5.54
N LEU A 43 -2.42 -8.18 6.00
CA LEU A 43 -2.25 -6.75 5.81
C LEU A 43 -0.78 -6.44 5.65
N LEU A 44 -0.44 -5.61 4.67
CA LEU A 44 0.90 -5.07 4.49
C LEU A 44 0.82 -3.55 4.57
N TYR A 45 1.40 -2.97 5.62
CA TYR A 45 1.52 -1.52 5.73
C TYR A 45 2.88 -1.06 5.21
N HIS A 46 3.04 0.25 5.02
CA HIS A 46 4.19 0.82 4.32
C HIS A 46 4.37 0.21 2.92
N PHE A 47 3.26 0.06 2.20
CA PHE A 47 3.30 -0.51 0.86
C PHE A 47 4.18 0.31 -0.08
N HIS A 48 4.20 1.63 0.07
CA HIS A 48 5.08 2.51 -0.71
C HIS A 48 6.56 2.17 -0.48
N GLU A 49 6.96 1.79 0.73
CA GLU A 49 8.33 1.36 1.02
C GLU A 49 8.64 0.00 0.41
N TYR A 50 7.65 -0.90 0.38
CA TYR A 50 7.79 -2.18 -0.32
C TYR A 50 8.06 -1.95 -1.82
N ILE A 51 7.33 -1.03 -2.44
CA ILE A 51 7.53 -0.67 -3.85
C ILE A 51 8.96 -0.15 -4.07
N LYS A 52 9.46 0.69 -3.16
CA LYS A 52 10.81 1.21 -3.22
C LYS A 52 11.85 0.09 -3.19
N ARG A 53 11.65 -0.90 -2.32
CA ARG A 53 12.52 -2.08 -2.22
C ARG A 53 12.50 -2.90 -3.51
N CYS A 54 11.34 -3.07 -4.12
CA CYS A 54 11.23 -3.73 -5.42
C CYS A 54 12.06 -3.01 -6.48
N MET A 55 11.99 -1.68 -6.51
CA MET A 55 12.78 -0.88 -7.46
C MET A 55 14.28 -1.04 -7.22
N GLU A 56 14.70 -0.98 -5.97
CA GLU A 56 16.11 -1.13 -5.60
C GLU A 56 16.67 -2.51 -5.98
N ALA A 57 15.81 -3.52 -5.95
CA ALA A 57 16.18 -4.90 -6.30
C ALA A 57 15.92 -5.24 -7.79
N ASN A 58 15.45 -4.28 -8.58
CA ASN A 58 15.03 -4.49 -9.98
C ASN A 58 14.00 -5.60 -10.12
N GLN A 59 13.08 -5.69 -9.17
CA GLN A 59 11.98 -6.64 -9.19
C GLN A 59 10.69 -5.93 -9.56
N GLU A 60 9.87 -6.57 -10.38
CA GLU A 60 8.54 -6.06 -10.70
C GLU A 60 7.51 -6.74 -9.80
N LEU A 61 6.61 -5.92 -9.22
CA LEU A 61 5.47 -6.43 -8.49
C LEU A 61 4.33 -6.64 -9.47
N ASP A 62 3.92 -7.89 -9.63
CA ASP A 62 2.78 -8.25 -10.48
C ASP A 62 1.52 -8.28 -9.62
N LEU A 63 0.68 -7.25 -9.77
CA LEU A 63 -0.56 -7.14 -8.99
C LEU A 63 -1.57 -8.23 -9.35
N GLU A 64 -1.56 -8.70 -10.58
CA GLU A 64 -2.44 -9.81 -10.99
C GLU A 64 -2.06 -11.08 -10.24
N GLU A 65 -0.77 -11.37 -10.13
CA GLU A 65 -0.28 -12.52 -9.37
C GLU A 65 -0.62 -12.35 -7.88
N LEU A 66 -0.43 -11.15 -7.33
CA LEU A 66 -0.76 -10.87 -5.93
C LEU A 66 -2.24 -11.13 -5.66
N GLU A 67 -3.11 -10.60 -6.52
CA GLU A 67 -4.55 -10.79 -6.39
C GLU A 67 -4.94 -12.27 -6.46
N ARG A 68 -4.30 -13.02 -7.33
CA ARG A 68 -4.55 -14.46 -7.47
C ARG A 68 -4.08 -15.25 -6.25
N ARG A 69 -2.90 -14.92 -5.70
CA ARG A 69 -2.29 -15.66 -4.59
C ARG A 69 -2.78 -15.21 -3.23
N ASN A 70 -3.16 -13.95 -3.09
CA ASN A 70 -3.59 -13.38 -1.81
C ASN A 70 -4.73 -12.38 -2.05
N PRO A 71 -5.91 -12.88 -2.46
CA PRO A 71 -7.01 -12.01 -2.92
C PRO A 71 -7.59 -11.11 -1.84
N ASP A 72 -7.43 -11.44 -0.56
CA ASP A 72 -8.02 -10.68 0.54
C ASP A 72 -7.04 -9.72 1.22
N ILE A 73 -5.85 -9.54 0.64
CA ILE A 73 -4.85 -8.68 1.24
C ILE A 73 -5.34 -7.24 1.38
N VAL A 74 -4.98 -6.61 2.49
CA VAL A 74 -5.17 -5.17 2.73
C VAL A 74 -3.82 -4.49 2.56
N LEU A 75 -3.74 -3.56 1.62
CA LEU A 75 -2.52 -2.78 1.36
C LEU A 75 -2.71 -1.38 1.95
N VAL A 76 -1.76 -0.95 2.79
CA VAL A 76 -1.79 0.37 3.41
C VAL A 76 -0.60 1.17 2.89
N THR A 77 -0.87 2.32 2.29
CA THR A 77 0.15 3.14 1.63
C THR A 77 0.00 4.62 1.94
N ASN A 78 1.12 5.34 1.89
CA ASN A 78 1.08 6.80 1.94
C ASN A 78 0.78 7.36 0.54
N GLU A 79 0.09 8.48 0.51
CA GLU A 79 0.00 9.29 -0.70
C GLU A 79 1.34 10.03 -0.86
N LEU A 80 1.96 9.89 -2.03
CA LEU A 80 3.26 10.51 -2.33
C LEU A 80 3.10 11.61 -3.37
N GLY A 81 4.01 12.59 -3.31
CA GLY A 81 4.14 13.59 -4.36
C GLY A 81 3.44 14.92 -4.11
N TYR A 82 2.77 15.10 -2.99
CA TYR A 82 2.10 16.36 -2.69
C TYR A 82 3.11 17.44 -2.28
N GLY A 83 3.20 18.52 -3.05
CA GLY A 83 3.89 19.75 -2.68
C GLY A 83 5.42 19.69 -2.62
N VAL A 84 6.04 18.58 -2.94
CA VAL A 84 7.50 18.44 -2.92
C VAL A 84 8.00 18.06 -4.30
N VAL A 85 8.91 18.88 -4.84
CA VAL A 85 9.57 18.58 -6.11
C VAL A 85 10.70 17.59 -5.82
N PRO A 86 10.73 16.41 -6.47
CA PRO A 86 11.82 15.45 -6.28
C PRO A 86 13.16 16.05 -6.71
N ILE A 87 14.18 15.86 -5.88
CA ILE A 87 15.50 16.44 -6.10
C ILE A 87 16.35 15.59 -7.05
N ASP A 88 16.26 14.27 -6.94
CA ASP A 88 17.08 13.37 -7.73
C ASP A 88 16.24 12.45 -8.63
N LYS A 89 16.94 11.78 -9.53
CA LYS A 89 16.34 10.92 -10.53
C LYS A 89 15.65 9.69 -9.94
N PHE A 90 16.24 9.09 -8.91
CA PHE A 90 15.66 7.93 -8.25
C PHE A 90 14.37 8.33 -7.52
N ASP A 91 14.39 9.44 -6.81
CA ASP A 91 13.20 9.91 -6.08
C ASP A 91 12.04 10.18 -7.02
N ARG A 92 12.31 10.78 -8.18
CA ARG A 92 11.33 11.01 -9.23
C ARG A 92 10.74 9.70 -9.74
N ALA A 93 11.62 8.74 -10.08
CA ALA A 93 11.20 7.43 -10.57
C ALA A 93 10.38 6.67 -9.53
N TYR A 94 10.78 6.77 -8.26
CA TYR A 94 10.07 6.13 -7.15
C TYR A 94 8.65 6.70 -7.00
N ARG A 95 8.50 8.01 -7.01
CA ARG A 95 7.18 8.65 -6.89
C ARG A 95 6.27 8.30 -8.05
N GLU A 96 6.82 8.30 -9.26
CA GLU A 96 6.10 7.92 -10.46
C GLU A 96 5.65 6.46 -10.43
N LYS A 97 6.55 5.57 -10.06
CA LYS A 97 6.26 4.14 -9.95
C LYS A 97 5.22 3.86 -8.90
N THR A 98 5.37 4.47 -7.72
CA THR A 98 4.42 4.30 -6.61
C THR A 98 3.03 4.78 -7.01
N GLY A 99 2.94 5.94 -7.64
CA GLY A 99 1.67 6.46 -8.14
C GLY A 99 1.01 5.51 -9.13
N ARG A 100 1.79 4.96 -10.06
CA ARG A 100 1.29 4.00 -11.05
C ARG A 100 0.79 2.72 -10.41
N VAL A 101 1.59 2.13 -9.52
CA VAL A 101 1.23 0.89 -8.83
C VAL A 101 -0.01 1.10 -7.97
N CYS A 102 -0.09 2.21 -7.24
CA CYS A 102 -1.26 2.50 -6.41
C CYS A 102 -2.52 2.73 -7.24
N CYS A 103 -2.41 3.37 -8.42
CA CYS A 103 -3.55 3.49 -9.33
C CYS A 103 -4.01 2.13 -9.85
N GLN A 104 -3.08 1.25 -10.18
CA GLN A 104 -3.42 -0.10 -10.62
C GLN A 104 -4.05 -0.91 -9.48
N ALA A 105 -3.51 -0.79 -8.27
CA ALA A 105 -4.07 -1.45 -7.10
C ALA A 105 -5.50 -0.95 -6.81
N ALA A 106 -5.73 0.34 -6.93
CA ALA A 106 -7.06 0.93 -6.73
C ALA A 106 -8.07 0.40 -7.75
N ARG A 107 -7.66 0.20 -9.00
CA ARG A 107 -8.55 -0.38 -10.02
C ARG A 107 -8.90 -1.82 -9.73
N ARG A 108 -7.96 -2.60 -9.23
CA ARG A 108 -8.15 -4.03 -8.90
C ARG A 108 -8.85 -4.24 -7.58
N ALA A 109 -8.71 -3.30 -6.65
CA ALA A 109 -9.26 -3.44 -5.31
C ALA A 109 -10.78 -3.45 -5.31
N SER A 110 -11.35 -4.29 -4.44
CA SER A 110 -12.79 -4.31 -4.22
C SER A 110 -13.22 -3.08 -3.41
N GLU A 111 -12.33 -2.57 -2.55
CA GLU A 111 -12.59 -1.36 -1.76
C GLU A 111 -11.32 -0.51 -1.73
N VAL A 112 -11.51 0.81 -1.73
CA VAL A 112 -10.45 1.79 -1.50
C VAL A 112 -10.93 2.75 -0.42
N HIS A 113 -10.14 2.88 0.64
CA HIS A 113 -10.43 3.77 1.76
C HIS A 113 -9.36 4.86 1.82
N ARG A 114 -9.79 6.09 2.05
CA ARG A 114 -8.87 7.20 2.31
C ARG A 114 -8.99 7.61 3.77
N VAL A 115 -7.86 7.74 4.46
CA VAL A 115 -7.83 8.07 5.89
C VAL A 115 -7.23 9.45 6.09
N VAL A 116 -7.98 10.30 6.79
CA VAL A 116 -7.54 11.64 7.18
C VAL A 116 -7.78 11.78 8.69
N CYS A 117 -6.73 12.04 9.45
CA CYS A 117 -6.82 12.18 10.91
C CYS A 117 -7.52 10.99 11.59
N GLY A 118 -7.21 9.79 11.15
CA GLY A 118 -7.78 8.55 11.70
C GLY A 118 -9.21 8.25 11.24
N ILE A 119 -9.79 9.12 10.43
CA ILE A 119 -11.16 8.96 9.92
C ILE A 119 -11.12 8.44 8.50
N GLY A 120 -11.68 7.26 8.27
CA GLY A 120 -11.70 6.64 6.94
C GLY A 120 -12.94 7.01 6.15
N THR A 121 -12.75 7.25 4.87
CA THR A 121 -13.82 7.45 3.90
C THR A 121 -13.66 6.39 2.81
N VAL A 122 -14.73 5.66 2.54
CA VAL A 122 -14.72 4.67 1.45
C VAL A 122 -14.95 5.42 0.14
N ILE A 123 -13.92 5.42 -0.72
CA ILE A 123 -14.00 6.11 -2.02
C ILE A 123 -14.26 5.16 -3.18
N LYS A 124 -14.13 3.85 -2.93
CA LYS A 124 -14.55 2.81 -3.87
C LYS A 124 -15.05 1.62 -3.07
N HIS A 125 -16.22 1.11 -3.40
CA HIS A 125 -16.71 -0.14 -2.86
C HIS A 125 -17.48 -0.87 -3.96
N GLY A 126 -17.44 -2.13 -3.91
CA GLY A 126 -18.03 -2.84 -4.98
C GLY A 126 -18.19 -4.27 -4.78
#